data_adf18f04fc34c32e21bf99e837a3f8f4
#
_entry.id   adf18f04fc34c32e21bf99e837a3f8f4
#
_cell.length_a   1.000
_cell.length_b   1.000
_cell.length_c   1.000
_cell.angle_alpha   90.00
_cell.angle_beta   90.00
_cell.angle_gamma   90.00
#
_symmetry.space_group_name_H-M   'P 1'
#
loop_
_entity.id
_entity.type
_entity.pdbx_description
1 polymer ?
#
loop_
_entity_poly.entity_id
_entity_poly.type
_entity_poly.pdbx_seq_one_letter_code
_entity_poly.pdbx_strand_id
1 'polypeptide(L)'
;MPAPTRGAGDAARERSALTVAIGVISGTSMDGIDVALIRSDGANEVETGPAATFPYPEPAAAALRAVVADPGEAEKPQAELERAVTDAHVAAVEAFLDRFGIVRESVALVGMHGQTTLHRPRARLTRQLCDGERAAAALRIDVVCDFRSADVAAGGEGAPFAPVYHAAMAAGLERPLMILNWGGVGNVTYLGAKGEIIAFDTGPANALIDDFLLRRRGIALDENGALAGEGRVDAQALEAMMRDPYFGRPAPKSLDRNHFARAADLVEGLSDADGAATLSAFTVEATAAALRRVPEAPRRWLVGGGGRRNRLLMHRLGERLGVRVEPVESIGFDGDAIEAQCFAYLGLRSRQGAPLSFPTTTGVPQPMTGGRYWPAPKKERAPLARGPVRSVGPS
;
A
#
# COMPACT_ATOMS: atom_id res chain seq x y z
N MET A 1 28.27 37.89 43.09
CA MET A 1 27.18 36.91 43.13
C MET A 1 26.91 36.48 41.72
N PRO A 2 27.33 35.30 41.25
CA PRO A 2 26.97 34.80 39.90
C PRO A 2 25.54 34.21 39.96
N ALA A 3 24.78 34.49 38.88
CA ALA A 3 23.44 33.96 38.70
C ALA A 3 23.46 32.43 38.47
N PRO A 4 22.39 31.71 38.87
CA PRO A 4 22.34 30.27 38.77
C PRO A 4 22.22 29.86 37.30
N THR A 5 23.11 28.98 36.85
CA THR A 5 23.03 28.23 35.62
C THR A 5 21.78 27.37 35.63
N ARG A 6 20.84 27.62 34.72
CA ARG A 6 19.72 26.73 34.43
C ARG A 6 20.26 25.41 33.89
N GLY A 7 19.95 24.33 34.58
CA GLY A 7 20.37 22.98 34.29
C GLY A 7 19.87 22.51 32.90
N ALA A 8 20.74 21.79 32.23
CA ALA A 8 20.44 20.98 31.08
C ALA A 8 19.66 19.72 31.54
N GLY A 9 18.39 19.87 31.76
CA GLY A 9 17.49 18.82 32.23
C GLY A 9 16.08 19.22 31.99
N ASP A 10 15.52 18.93 30.82
CA ASP A 10 14.10 18.65 30.53
C ASP A 10 13.85 18.73 29.01
N ALA A 11 14.62 17.98 28.26
CA ALA A 11 14.30 17.64 26.87
C ALA A 11 14.16 16.13 26.72
N ALA A 12 13.68 15.44 27.75
CA ALA A 12 12.99 14.19 27.56
C ALA A 12 11.60 14.56 27.01
N ARG A 13 11.49 14.74 25.68
CA ARG A 13 10.21 14.68 25.00
C ARG A 13 9.52 13.42 25.52
N GLU A 14 8.36 13.59 26.16
CA GLU A 14 7.43 12.50 26.41
C GLU A 14 7.29 11.77 25.06
N ARG A 15 7.94 10.61 24.91
CA ARG A 15 7.69 9.73 23.77
C ARG A 15 6.23 9.35 23.92
N SER A 16 5.40 9.88 23.04
CA SER A 16 4.03 9.44 22.93
C SER A 16 4.07 7.92 22.79
N ALA A 17 3.37 7.21 23.67
CA ALA A 17 3.39 5.75 23.66
C ALA A 17 2.89 5.28 22.29
N LEU A 18 3.73 4.54 21.56
CA LEU A 18 3.37 4.02 20.24
C LEU A 18 2.16 3.10 20.36
N THR A 19 1.17 3.33 19.52
CA THR A 19 -0.07 2.56 19.46
C THR A 19 0.12 1.34 18.57
N VAL A 20 -0.26 0.16 19.06
CA VAL A 20 -0.27 -1.07 18.28
C VAL A 20 -1.49 -1.08 17.35
N ALA A 21 -1.25 -1.27 16.06
CA ALA A 21 -2.30 -1.42 15.06
C ALA A 21 -1.97 -2.56 14.10
N ILE A 22 -3.02 -3.20 13.59
CA ILE A 22 -2.93 -4.22 12.54
C ILE A 22 -3.51 -3.65 11.26
N GLY A 23 -2.85 -3.90 10.13
CA GLY A 23 -3.37 -3.59 8.82
C GLY A 23 -3.70 -4.84 8.04
N VAL A 24 -4.76 -4.78 7.27
CA VAL A 24 -5.26 -5.91 6.47
C VAL A 24 -5.61 -5.43 5.07
N ILE A 25 -5.09 -6.14 4.08
CA ILE A 25 -5.40 -5.89 2.67
C ILE A 25 -5.45 -7.21 1.90
N SER A 26 -6.32 -7.26 0.89
CA SER A 26 -6.22 -8.22 -0.20
C SER A 26 -6.04 -7.47 -1.52
N GLY A 27 -5.04 -7.89 -2.29
CA GLY A 27 -4.74 -7.31 -3.60
C GLY A 27 -5.77 -7.66 -4.67
N THR A 28 -5.67 -7.03 -5.83
CA THR A 28 -6.52 -7.34 -6.99
C THR A 28 -6.24 -8.71 -7.60
N SER A 29 -5.09 -9.31 -7.32
CA SER A 29 -4.72 -10.69 -7.68
C SER A 29 -5.55 -11.75 -6.93
N MET A 30 -6.10 -11.40 -5.74
CA MET A 30 -6.91 -12.29 -4.88
C MET A 30 -6.19 -13.59 -4.51
N ASP A 31 -4.87 -13.55 -4.44
CA ASP A 31 -3.99 -14.68 -4.10
C ASP A 31 -3.82 -14.87 -2.59
N GLY A 32 -4.15 -13.84 -1.79
CA GLY A 32 -4.10 -13.91 -0.35
C GLY A 32 -4.61 -12.65 0.35
N ILE A 33 -4.66 -12.74 1.66
CA ILE A 33 -4.97 -11.66 2.59
C ILE A 33 -3.71 -11.36 3.39
N ASP A 34 -3.12 -10.20 3.18
CA ASP A 34 -1.94 -9.75 3.88
C ASP A 34 -2.33 -9.07 5.18
N VAL A 35 -1.68 -9.47 6.26
CA VAL A 35 -1.88 -8.94 7.62
C VAL A 35 -0.52 -8.54 8.19
N ALA A 36 -0.42 -7.33 8.69
CA ALA A 36 0.81 -6.84 9.31
C ALA A 36 0.53 -6.01 10.56
N LEU A 37 1.42 -6.08 11.54
CA LEU A 37 1.38 -5.29 12.76
C LEU A 37 2.41 -4.17 12.68
N ILE A 38 2.02 -3.00 13.16
CA ILE A 38 2.93 -1.89 13.44
C ILE A 38 2.69 -1.34 14.85
N ARG A 39 3.69 -0.61 15.33
CA ARG A 39 3.56 0.32 16.46
C ARG A 39 3.88 1.71 15.94
N SER A 40 2.96 2.66 16.10
CA SER A 40 3.14 3.99 15.53
C SER A 40 2.42 5.06 16.35
N ASP A 41 2.92 6.30 16.27
CA ASP A 41 2.25 7.49 16.74
C ASP A 41 1.21 8.04 15.73
N GLY A 42 1.11 7.43 14.54
CA GLY A 42 0.30 7.92 13.42
C GLY A 42 0.87 9.16 12.73
N ALA A 43 2.11 9.54 13.03
CA ALA A 43 2.79 10.72 12.49
C ALA A 43 4.15 10.39 11.88
N ASN A 44 5.21 10.27 12.68
CA ASN A 44 6.57 10.10 12.17
C ASN A 44 7.30 8.87 12.73
N GLU A 45 6.76 8.22 13.73
CA GLU A 45 7.38 7.06 14.34
C GLU A 45 6.65 5.79 13.92
N VAL A 46 7.36 4.85 13.31
CA VAL A 46 6.85 3.54 12.89
C VAL A 46 7.86 2.47 13.27
N GLU A 47 7.41 1.51 14.06
CA GLU A 47 8.10 0.25 14.33
C GLU A 47 7.32 -0.88 13.65
N THR A 48 7.97 -1.67 12.83
CA THR A 48 7.34 -2.83 12.17
C THR A 48 7.32 -4.02 13.10
N GLY A 49 6.21 -4.77 13.06
CA GLY A 49 6.05 -6.05 13.73
C GLY A 49 5.97 -7.21 12.73
N PRO A 50 5.42 -8.36 13.16
CA PRO A 50 5.23 -9.50 12.28
C PRO A 50 4.28 -9.16 11.13
N ALA A 51 4.45 -9.88 10.01
CA ALA A 51 3.56 -9.88 8.86
C ALA A 51 3.36 -11.31 8.34
N ALA A 52 2.22 -11.59 7.73
CA ALA A 52 1.93 -12.86 7.10
C ALA A 52 0.81 -12.73 6.08
N THR A 53 0.85 -13.58 5.06
CA THR A 53 -0.23 -13.78 4.10
C THR A 53 -1.03 -15.01 4.46
N PHE A 54 -2.36 -14.90 4.38
CA PHE A 54 -3.31 -15.97 4.62
C PHE A 54 -4.09 -16.26 3.34
N PRO A 55 -4.41 -17.54 3.05
CA PRO A 55 -5.14 -17.87 1.84
C PRO A 55 -6.57 -17.29 1.87
N TYR A 56 -7.04 -16.86 0.71
CA TYR A 56 -8.44 -16.51 0.53
C TYR A 56 -9.28 -17.80 0.48
N PRO A 57 -10.41 -17.92 1.21
CA PRO A 57 -11.31 -19.05 1.04
C PRO A 57 -11.81 -19.14 -0.40
N GLU A 58 -11.65 -20.30 -1.04
CA GLU A 58 -11.94 -20.47 -2.48
C GLU A 58 -13.37 -20.06 -2.89
N PRO A 59 -14.43 -20.29 -2.13
CA PRO A 59 -15.76 -19.81 -2.50
C PRO A 59 -15.83 -18.27 -2.60
N ALA A 60 -15.18 -17.55 -1.68
CA ALA A 60 -15.14 -16.09 -1.70
C ALA A 60 -14.24 -15.58 -2.84
N ALA A 61 -13.08 -16.21 -3.06
CA ALA A 61 -12.17 -15.87 -4.15
C ALA A 61 -12.83 -16.07 -5.53
N ALA A 62 -13.54 -17.18 -5.75
CA ALA A 62 -14.26 -17.46 -6.99
C ALA A 62 -15.37 -16.42 -7.25
N ALA A 63 -16.17 -16.09 -6.22
CA ALA A 63 -17.20 -15.07 -6.33
C ALA A 63 -16.63 -13.68 -6.62
N LEU A 64 -15.52 -13.31 -5.98
CA LEU A 64 -14.81 -12.06 -6.25
C LEU A 64 -14.32 -11.97 -7.70
N ARG A 65 -13.66 -13.04 -8.19
CA ARG A 65 -13.20 -13.10 -9.58
C ARG A 65 -14.35 -12.90 -10.57
N ALA A 66 -15.51 -13.51 -10.31
CA ALA A 66 -16.69 -13.36 -11.14
C ALA A 66 -17.21 -11.91 -11.17
N VAL A 67 -17.28 -11.24 -10.01
CA VAL A 67 -17.75 -9.86 -9.91
C VAL A 67 -16.76 -8.88 -10.56
N VAL A 68 -15.44 -9.08 -10.36
CA VAL A 68 -14.43 -8.19 -10.94
C VAL A 68 -14.32 -8.36 -12.46
N ALA A 69 -14.61 -9.56 -12.98
CA ALA A 69 -14.62 -9.82 -14.42
C ALA A 69 -15.84 -9.21 -15.14
N ASP A 70 -16.92 -8.90 -14.44
CA ASP A 70 -18.14 -8.30 -15.00
C ASP A 70 -18.37 -6.90 -14.43
N PRO A 71 -18.09 -5.83 -15.19
CA PRO A 71 -18.31 -4.47 -14.75
C PRO A 71 -19.77 -4.16 -14.34
N GLY A 72 -20.75 -4.84 -14.95
CA GLY A 72 -22.15 -4.69 -14.62
C GLY A 72 -22.51 -5.31 -13.27
N GLU A 73 -21.93 -6.46 -12.94
CA GLU A 73 -22.08 -7.07 -11.63
C GLU A 73 -21.37 -6.25 -10.55
N ALA A 74 -20.19 -5.69 -10.85
CA ALA A 74 -19.45 -4.86 -9.90
C ALA A 74 -20.23 -3.58 -9.47
N GLU A 75 -21.18 -3.11 -10.24
CA GLU A 75 -22.02 -1.95 -9.90
C GLU A 75 -23.19 -2.31 -8.97
N LYS A 76 -23.63 -3.56 -8.95
CA LYS A 76 -24.76 -4.01 -8.12
C LYS A 76 -24.36 -4.09 -6.63
N PRO A 77 -25.35 -4.02 -5.72
CA PRO A 77 -25.10 -4.31 -4.30
C PRO A 77 -24.55 -5.73 -4.11
N GLN A 78 -23.50 -5.86 -3.29
CA GLN A 78 -22.78 -7.13 -3.08
C GLN A 78 -22.83 -7.57 -1.61
N ALA A 79 -23.97 -7.43 -0.92
CA ALA A 79 -24.06 -7.62 0.53
C ALA A 79 -23.61 -9.01 1.02
N GLU A 80 -23.91 -10.08 0.28
CA GLU A 80 -23.47 -11.43 0.66
C GLU A 80 -21.97 -11.62 0.44
N LEU A 81 -21.45 -11.12 -0.68
CA LEU A 81 -20.04 -11.18 -0.97
C LEU A 81 -19.25 -10.30 0.01
N GLU A 82 -19.76 -9.12 0.36
CA GLU A 82 -19.14 -8.24 1.35
C GLU A 82 -19.04 -8.93 2.72
N ARG A 83 -20.08 -9.64 3.15
CA ARG A 83 -20.02 -10.46 4.38
C ARG A 83 -18.96 -11.55 4.28
N ALA A 84 -18.93 -12.30 3.18
CA ALA A 84 -17.97 -13.38 2.99
C ALA A 84 -16.51 -12.87 2.95
N VAL A 85 -16.27 -11.74 2.28
CA VAL A 85 -14.98 -11.05 2.24
C VAL A 85 -14.59 -10.58 3.64
N THR A 86 -15.51 -9.94 4.36
CA THR A 86 -15.26 -9.45 5.72
C THR A 86 -14.92 -10.60 6.66
N ASP A 87 -15.65 -11.71 6.60
CA ASP A 87 -15.39 -12.89 7.43
C ASP A 87 -14.02 -13.53 7.12
N ALA A 88 -13.61 -13.55 5.84
CA ALA A 88 -12.29 -14.01 5.45
C ALA A 88 -11.17 -13.13 6.03
N HIS A 89 -11.34 -11.79 6.00
CA HIS A 89 -10.39 -10.85 6.58
C HIS A 89 -10.35 -10.97 8.11
N VAL A 90 -11.50 -11.14 8.77
CA VAL A 90 -11.58 -11.39 10.21
C VAL A 90 -10.83 -12.68 10.58
N ALA A 91 -11.08 -13.77 9.84
CA ALA A 91 -10.40 -15.05 10.09
C ALA A 91 -8.87 -14.93 9.90
N ALA A 92 -8.42 -14.16 8.92
CA ALA A 92 -6.99 -13.88 8.71
C ALA A 92 -6.38 -13.12 9.90
N VAL A 93 -7.08 -12.13 10.46
CA VAL A 93 -6.60 -11.40 11.66
C VAL A 93 -6.58 -12.33 12.87
N GLU A 94 -7.60 -13.16 13.09
CA GLU A 94 -7.61 -14.12 14.18
C GLU A 94 -6.44 -15.12 14.08
N ALA A 95 -6.24 -15.69 12.90
CA ALA A 95 -5.12 -16.60 12.64
C ALA A 95 -3.77 -15.91 12.82
N PHE A 96 -3.67 -14.62 12.49
CA PHE A 96 -2.47 -13.81 12.71
C PHE A 96 -2.19 -13.59 14.20
N LEU A 97 -3.21 -13.21 14.98
CA LEU A 97 -3.09 -13.06 16.44
C LEU A 97 -2.60 -14.36 17.10
N ASP A 98 -3.22 -15.48 16.73
CA ASP A 98 -2.88 -16.80 17.25
C ASP A 98 -1.45 -17.22 16.84
N ARG A 99 -1.11 -17.08 15.54
CA ARG A 99 0.19 -17.47 15.00
C ARG A 99 1.36 -16.78 15.69
N PHE A 100 1.20 -15.51 16.03
CA PHE A 100 2.27 -14.71 16.62
C PHE A 100 2.11 -14.48 18.13
N GLY A 101 1.10 -15.10 18.77
CA GLY A 101 0.86 -14.95 20.20
C GLY A 101 0.53 -13.52 20.63
N ILE A 102 -0.15 -12.77 19.76
CA ILE A 102 -0.47 -11.37 20.02
C ILE A 102 -1.71 -11.29 20.89
N VAL A 103 -1.57 -10.64 22.06
CA VAL A 103 -2.70 -10.42 22.97
C VAL A 103 -3.66 -9.41 22.33
N ARG A 104 -4.89 -9.82 22.10
CA ARG A 104 -5.94 -9.00 21.44
C ARG A 104 -6.10 -7.62 22.05
N GLU A 105 -6.12 -7.53 23.37
CA GLU A 105 -6.30 -6.31 24.14
C GLU A 105 -5.13 -5.34 23.97
N SER A 106 -3.99 -5.79 23.47
CA SER A 106 -2.85 -4.93 23.14
C SER A 106 -3.02 -4.20 21.81
N VAL A 107 -3.91 -4.69 20.93
CA VAL A 107 -4.18 -4.09 19.63
C VAL A 107 -5.27 -3.04 19.77
N ALA A 108 -4.93 -1.80 19.51
CA ALA A 108 -5.84 -0.68 19.63
C ALA A 108 -6.75 -0.49 18.43
N LEU A 109 -6.36 -1.01 17.25
CA LEU A 109 -7.06 -0.75 15.99
C LEU A 109 -6.67 -1.75 14.91
N VAL A 110 -7.65 -2.11 14.07
CA VAL A 110 -7.43 -2.79 12.79
C VAL A 110 -7.80 -1.83 11.64
N GLY A 111 -6.85 -1.51 10.78
CA GLY A 111 -7.08 -0.81 9.52
C GLY A 111 -7.33 -1.83 8.41
N MET A 112 -8.58 -1.97 7.96
CA MET A 112 -8.99 -2.98 6.99
C MET A 112 -9.35 -2.34 5.65
N HIS A 113 -8.50 -2.58 4.63
CA HIS A 113 -8.77 -2.07 3.28
C HIS A 113 -10.02 -2.72 2.65
N GLY A 114 -10.24 -3.99 2.94
CA GLY A 114 -11.22 -4.80 2.24
C GLY A 114 -10.77 -5.16 0.81
N GLN A 115 -11.70 -5.62 -0.02
CA GLN A 115 -11.44 -6.01 -1.41
C GLN A 115 -12.05 -5.01 -2.40
N THR A 116 -11.23 -4.42 -3.26
CA THR A 116 -11.71 -3.54 -4.32
C THR A 116 -12.43 -4.33 -5.40
N THR A 117 -13.69 -4.00 -5.65
CA THR A 117 -14.52 -4.54 -6.75
C THR A 117 -14.87 -3.49 -7.79
N LEU A 118 -14.85 -2.21 -7.44
CA LEU A 118 -15.14 -1.11 -8.35
C LEU A 118 -14.22 0.07 -8.04
N HIS A 119 -13.60 0.63 -9.09
CA HIS A 119 -12.80 1.85 -8.95
C HIS A 119 -12.86 2.69 -10.22
N ARG A 120 -13.73 3.69 -10.22
CA ARG A 120 -13.96 4.65 -11.32
C ARG A 120 -13.98 6.08 -10.78
N PRO A 121 -12.83 6.63 -10.39
CA PRO A 121 -12.76 7.93 -9.70
C PRO A 121 -13.33 9.08 -10.55
N ARG A 122 -13.17 9.03 -11.88
CA ARG A 122 -13.80 10.03 -12.79
C ARG A 122 -15.32 10.05 -12.72
N ALA A 123 -15.95 8.91 -12.42
CA ALA A 123 -17.37 8.80 -12.16
C ALA A 123 -17.71 8.99 -10.67
N ARG A 124 -16.73 9.32 -9.83
CA ARG A 124 -16.83 9.43 -8.37
C ARG A 124 -17.35 8.16 -7.70
N LEU A 125 -16.94 7.01 -8.25
CA LEU A 125 -17.34 5.70 -7.77
C LEU A 125 -16.12 4.88 -7.36
N THR A 126 -16.17 4.36 -6.16
CA THR A 126 -15.24 3.34 -5.67
C THR A 126 -15.96 2.43 -4.69
N ARG A 127 -15.56 1.17 -4.64
CA ARG A 127 -16.11 0.20 -3.68
C ARG A 127 -15.02 -0.77 -3.24
N GLN A 128 -14.81 -0.80 -1.95
CA GLN A 128 -14.04 -1.81 -1.26
C GLN A 128 -15.00 -2.58 -0.35
N LEU A 129 -15.15 -3.88 -0.58
CA LEU A 129 -16.02 -4.72 0.23
C LEU A 129 -15.42 -4.87 1.62
N CYS A 130 -16.09 -4.31 2.62
CA CYS A 130 -15.72 -4.39 4.04
C CYS A 130 -16.88 -3.91 4.92
N ASP A 131 -17.53 -4.82 5.61
CA ASP A 131 -18.49 -4.52 6.67
C ASP A 131 -17.72 -4.27 7.98
N GLY A 132 -17.41 -3.01 8.24
CA GLY A 132 -16.59 -2.61 9.38
C GLY A 132 -17.28 -2.84 10.74
N GLU A 133 -18.61 -2.75 10.81
CA GLU A 133 -19.37 -3.05 12.03
C GLU A 133 -19.27 -4.54 12.39
N ARG A 134 -19.47 -5.39 11.39
CA ARG A 134 -19.31 -6.85 11.53
C ARG A 134 -17.89 -7.22 11.94
N ALA A 135 -16.88 -6.63 11.29
CA ALA A 135 -15.49 -6.88 11.61
C ALA A 135 -15.14 -6.45 13.05
N ALA A 136 -15.55 -5.24 13.47
CA ALA A 136 -15.30 -4.75 14.82
C ALA A 136 -16.02 -5.61 15.90
N ALA A 137 -17.23 -6.07 15.61
CA ALA A 137 -17.98 -6.95 16.51
C ALA A 137 -17.31 -8.32 16.66
N ALA A 138 -16.87 -8.92 15.56
CA ALA A 138 -16.21 -10.22 15.56
C ALA A 138 -14.83 -10.17 16.21
N LEU A 139 -13.99 -9.23 15.83
CA LEU A 139 -12.64 -9.08 16.35
C LEU A 139 -12.58 -8.57 17.79
N ARG A 140 -13.61 -7.85 18.25
CA ARG A 140 -13.60 -7.09 19.52
C ARG A 140 -12.43 -6.13 19.60
N ILE A 141 -12.05 -5.56 18.45
CA ILE A 141 -11.04 -4.53 18.27
C ILE A 141 -11.68 -3.44 17.41
N ASP A 142 -11.36 -2.20 17.66
CA ASP A 142 -11.80 -1.08 16.81
C ASP A 142 -11.34 -1.29 15.37
N VAL A 143 -12.20 -0.99 14.40
CA VAL A 143 -11.89 -1.13 12.97
C VAL A 143 -12.01 0.21 12.27
N VAL A 144 -11.09 0.50 11.36
CA VAL A 144 -11.22 1.54 10.34
C VAL A 144 -11.20 0.90 8.98
N CYS A 145 -12.20 1.19 8.17
CA CYS A 145 -12.28 0.76 6.75
C CYS A 145 -12.81 1.92 5.89
N ASP A 146 -13.07 1.66 4.60
CA ASP A 146 -13.56 2.68 3.65
C ASP A 146 -12.64 3.92 3.55
N PHE A 147 -11.38 3.68 3.26
CA PHE A 147 -10.37 4.75 3.17
C PHE A 147 -10.52 5.62 1.91
N ARG A 148 -11.14 5.09 0.83
CA ARG A 148 -11.08 5.70 -0.51
C ARG A 148 -12.27 6.58 -0.86
N SER A 149 -13.46 6.30 -0.30
CA SER A 149 -14.71 6.96 -0.72
C SER A 149 -14.69 8.48 -0.53
N ALA A 150 -14.12 8.97 0.58
CA ALA A 150 -14.05 10.41 0.85
C ALA A 150 -13.16 11.15 -0.18
N ASP A 151 -12.02 10.58 -0.53
CA ASP A 151 -11.09 11.11 -1.53
C ASP A 151 -11.73 11.16 -2.92
N VAL A 152 -12.32 10.05 -3.36
CA VAL A 152 -13.00 9.94 -4.65
C VAL A 152 -14.21 10.88 -4.75
N ALA A 153 -14.99 11.01 -3.67
CA ALA A 153 -16.12 11.94 -3.61
C ALA A 153 -15.66 13.40 -3.74
N ALA A 154 -14.48 13.74 -3.19
CA ALA A 154 -13.88 15.06 -3.31
C ALA A 154 -13.25 15.34 -4.68
N GLY A 155 -13.20 14.33 -5.56
CA GLY A 155 -12.66 14.45 -6.91
C GLY A 155 -11.20 13.98 -7.03
N GLY A 156 -10.67 13.32 -6.01
CA GLY A 156 -9.37 12.65 -6.06
C GLY A 156 -9.45 11.29 -6.76
N GLU A 157 -8.29 10.75 -7.09
CA GLU A 157 -8.16 9.44 -7.73
C GLU A 157 -8.38 8.26 -6.75
N GLY A 158 -8.54 8.50 -5.43
CA GLY A 158 -8.74 7.45 -4.43
C GLY A 158 -7.53 6.54 -4.18
N ALA A 159 -6.42 6.82 -4.84
CA ALA A 159 -5.12 6.17 -4.73
C ALA A 159 -4.03 7.08 -5.32
N PRO A 160 -2.74 6.96 -4.89
CA PRO A 160 -2.23 6.12 -3.82
C PRO A 160 -2.37 6.77 -2.43
N PHE A 161 -2.55 5.94 -1.38
CA PHE A 161 -2.46 6.39 0.03
C PHE A 161 -1.12 6.04 0.68
N ALA A 162 -0.35 5.14 0.10
CA ALA A 162 0.98 4.78 0.58
C ALA A 162 1.94 5.98 0.80
N PRO A 163 1.83 7.11 0.08
CA PRO A 163 2.75 8.23 0.26
C PRO A 163 2.85 8.78 1.68
N VAL A 164 1.77 8.80 2.45
CA VAL A 164 1.82 9.27 3.84
C VAL A 164 2.53 8.26 4.76
N TYR A 165 2.38 6.97 4.48
CA TYR A 165 3.12 5.93 5.17
C TYR A 165 4.60 5.93 4.77
N HIS A 166 4.89 6.10 3.48
CA HIS A 166 6.26 6.25 2.98
C HIS A 166 6.99 7.43 3.65
N ALA A 167 6.28 8.54 3.89
CA ALA A 167 6.85 9.68 4.57
C ALA A 167 7.23 9.39 6.04
N ALA A 168 6.41 8.59 6.75
CA ALA A 168 6.69 8.14 8.10
C ALA A 168 7.81 7.09 8.13
N MET A 169 7.77 6.11 7.21
CA MET A 169 8.80 5.08 7.04
C MET A 169 10.20 5.69 6.81
N ALA A 170 10.25 6.81 6.11
CA ALA A 170 11.48 7.52 5.77
C ALA A 170 11.74 8.78 6.62
N ALA A 171 11.10 8.93 7.79
CA ALA A 171 11.17 10.16 8.59
C ALA A 171 12.59 10.51 9.03
N GLY A 172 13.44 9.51 9.31
CA GLY A 172 14.83 9.70 9.72
C GLY A 172 15.85 9.75 8.58
N LEU A 173 15.42 9.67 7.32
CA LEU A 173 16.33 9.61 6.18
C LEU A 173 16.60 10.99 5.55
N GLU A 174 17.78 11.12 4.97
CA GLU A 174 18.15 12.33 4.20
C GLU A 174 17.25 12.50 2.98
N ARG A 175 16.77 13.72 2.76
CA ARG A 175 15.91 14.12 1.64
C ARG A 175 16.63 15.09 0.70
N PRO A 176 16.27 15.16 -0.58
CA PRO A 176 15.16 14.46 -1.23
C PRO A 176 15.47 13.00 -1.52
N LEU A 177 14.46 12.15 -1.38
CA LEU A 177 14.54 10.73 -1.69
C LEU A 177 13.29 10.26 -2.46
N MET A 178 13.41 9.13 -3.13
CA MET A 178 12.32 8.50 -3.87
C MET A 178 12.05 7.12 -3.31
N ILE A 179 10.78 6.81 -3.08
CA ILE A 179 10.32 5.45 -2.83
C ILE A 179 9.57 4.98 -4.08
N LEU A 180 10.05 3.91 -4.66
CA LEU A 180 9.54 3.29 -5.87
C LEU A 180 8.87 1.96 -5.50
N ASN A 181 7.65 1.75 -5.94
CA ASN A 181 7.02 0.44 -5.91
C ASN A 181 7.01 -0.14 -7.33
N TRP A 182 7.73 -1.24 -7.57
CA TRP A 182 7.71 -2.02 -8.79
C TRP A 182 6.80 -3.25 -8.62
N GLY A 183 5.48 -3.00 -8.75
CA GLY A 183 4.46 -4.02 -8.91
C GLY A 183 4.25 -4.40 -10.37
N GLY A 184 3.01 -4.61 -10.79
CA GLY A 184 2.66 -4.74 -12.20
C GLY A 184 2.87 -3.44 -12.96
N VAL A 185 2.45 -2.33 -12.35
CA VAL A 185 2.72 -0.93 -12.73
C VAL A 185 3.73 -0.35 -11.73
N GLY A 186 4.64 0.48 -12.22
CA GLY A 186 5.58 1.21 -11.36
C GLY A 186 4.96 2.51 -10.87
N ASN A 187 5.12 2.81 -9.57
CA ASN A 187 4.73 4.08 -9.00
C ASN A 187 5.78 4.62 -8.04
N VAL A 188 5.83 5.92 -7.90
CA VAL A 188 6.81 6.60 -7.03
C VAL A 188 6.13 7.47 -6.00
N THR A 189 6.80 7.60 -4.86
CA THR A 189 6.59 8.64 -3.87
C THR A 189 7.88 9.43 -3.73
N TYR A 190 7.85 10.69 -4.13
CA TYR A 190 8.91 11.64 -3.89
C TYR A 190 8.72 12.31 -2.53
N LEU A 191 9.78 12.33 -1.75
CA LEU A 191 9.84 13.00 -0.46
C LEU A 191 10.89 14.12 -0.54
N GLY A 192 10.41 15.34 -0.68
CA GLY A 192 11.24 16.52 -0.88
C GLY A 192 11.89 17.04 0.40
N ALA A 193 12.96 17.83 0.24
CA ALA A 193 13.73 18.39 1.36
C ALA A 193 12.90 19.38 2.22
N LYS A 194 11.89 20.02 1.65
CA LYS A 194 10.99 20.97 2.34
C LYS A 194 9.68 20.31 2.83
N GLY A 195 9.59 18.97 2.81
CA GLY A 195 8.42 18.22 3.24
C GLY A 195 7.41 17.95 2.14
N GLU A 196 7.74 18.20 0.88
CA GLU A 196 6.89 17.87 -0.26
C GLU A 196 6.68 16.36 -0.35
N ILE A 197 5.44 15.94 -0.61
CA ILE A 197 5.07 14.57 -0.92
C ILE A 197 4.38 14.59 -2.28
N ILE A 198 5.01 13.98 -3.29
CA ILE A 198 4.46 13.88 -4.64
C ILE A 198 4.40 12.42 -5.02
N ALA A 199 3.26 11.96 -5.57
CA ALA A 199 3.13 10.57 -5.98
C ALA A 199 2.47 10.46 -7.35
N PHE A 200 2.91 9.50 -8.14
CA PHE A 200 2.37 9.20 -9.47
C PHE A 200 2.90 7.88 -10.01
N ASP A 201 2.19 7.33 -10.99
CA ASP A 201 2.63 6.14 -11.70
C ASP A 201 3.70 6.50 -12.73
N THR A 202 4.76 5.70 -12.81
CA THR A 202 5.90 5.94 -13.70
C THR A 202 5.71 5.35 -15.08
N GLY A 203 5.12 4.16 -15.16
CA GLY A 203 4.99 3.39 -16.39
C GLY A 203 4.79 1.91 -16.09
N PRO A 204 5.00 1.02 -17.07
CA PRO A 204 4.96 -0.40 -16.83
C PRO A 204 6.11 -0.81 -15.91
N ALA A 205 5.87 -1.88 -15.14
CA ALA A 205 6.90 -2.53 -14.36
C ALA A 205 6.94 -4.03 -14.70
N ASN A 206 6.70 -4.92 -13.72
CA ASN A 206 6.83 -6.35 -13.99
C ASN A 206 5.77 -6.89 -14.96
N ALA A 207 4.52 -6.39 -14.90
CA ALA A 207 3.41 -7.01 -15.62
C ALA A 207 3.67 -7.17 -17.13
N LEU A 208 4.30 -6.18 -17.78
CA LEU A 208 4.57 -6.23 -19.21
C LEU A 208 5.62 -7.31 -19.56
N ILE A 209 6.63 -7.46 -18.70
CA ILE A 209 7.67 -8.50 -18.84
C ILE A 209 7.07 -9.87 -18.57
N ASP A 210 6.31 -10.01 -17.48
CA ASP A 210 5.69 -11.26 -17.06
C ASP A 210 4.68 -11.76 -18.10
N ASP A 211 3.81 -10.88 -18.62
CA ASP A 211 2.83 -11.19 -19.66
C ASP A 211 3.53 -11.61 -20.98
N PHE A 212 4.65 -10.99 -21.34
CA PHE A 212 5.47 -11.37 -22.49
C PHE A 212 6.04 -12.77 -22.32
N LEU A 213 6.64 -13.07 -21.18
CA LEU A 213 7.27 -14.36 -20.89
C LEU A 213 6.25 -15.49 -20.74
N LEU A 214 5.11 -15.21 -20.10
CA LEU A 214 4.02 -16.17 -20.00
C LEU A 214 3.52 -16.59 -21.39
N ARG A 215 3.36 -15.63 -22.30
CA ARG A 215 2.91 -15.85 -23.68
C ARG A 215 3.93 -16.60 -24.51
N ARG A 216 5.22 -16.26 -24.39
CA ARG A 216 6.30 -16.79 -25.24
C ARG A 216 6.86 -18.11 -24.72
N ARG A 217 6.92 -18.33 -23.43
CA ARG A 217 7.63 -19.46 -22.81
C ARG A 217 6.80 -20.21 -21.76
N GLY A 218 5.61 -19.73 -21.39
CA GLY A 218 4.80 -20.32 -20.33
C GLY A 218 5.39 -20.13 -18.91
N ILE A 219 6.34 -19.18 -18.72
CA ILE A 219 6.93 -18.88 -17.43
C ILE A 219 6.34 -17.59 -16.85
N ALA A 220 6.12 -17.56 -15.54
CA ALA A 220 5.38 -16.49 -14.88
C ALA A 220 6.20 -15.19 -14.70
N LEU A 221 7.53 -15.28 -14.66
CA LEU A 221 8.42 -14.14 -14.43
C LEU A 221 9.86 -14.43 -14.90
N ASP A 222 10.65 -13.38 -15.14
CA ASP A 222 12.10 -13.46 -15.40
C ASP A 222 12.87 -13.40 -14.07
N GLU A 223 13.15 -14.58 -13.52
CA GLU A 223 13.81 -14.65 -12.21
C GLU A 223 15.18 -13.96 -12.23
N ASN A 224 15.34 -12.94 -11.37
CA ASN A 224 16.54 -12.08 -11.29
C ASN A 224 16.91 -11.35 -12.60
N GLY A 225 16.04 -11.36 -13.62
CA GLY A 225 16.32 -10.81 -14.94
C GLY A 225 17.29 -11.66 -15.76
N ALA A 226 17.31 -12.99 -15.50
CA ALA A 226 18.27 -13.90 -16.12
C ALA A 226 18.15 -13.91 -17.65
N LEU A 227 16.92 -14.04 -18.18
CA LEU A 227 16.70 -14.05 -19.62
C LEU A 227 16.99 -12.68 -20.24
N ALA A 228 16.52 -11.60 -19.62
CA ALA A 228 16.78 -10.23 -20.07
C ALA A 228 18.28 -9.88 -20.02
N GLY A 229 19.05 -10.54 -19.15
CA GLY A 229 20.50 -10.39 -19.05
C GLY A 229 21.28 -10.99 -20.21
N GLU A 230 20.72 -12.00 -20.89
CA GLU A 230 21.31 -12.64 -22.07
C GLU A 230 21.01 -11.87 -23.36
N GLY A 231 19.97 -11.03 -23.34
CA GLY A 231 19.49 -10.32 -24.53
C GLY A 231 20.15 -8.96 -24.74
N ARG A 232 19.91 -8.43 -25.94
CA ARG A 232 20.30 -7.08 -26.35
C ARG A 232 19.07 -6.21 -26.47
N VAL A 233 19.18 -4.98 -25.97
CA VAL A 233 18.11 -3.99 -26.07
C VAL A 233 17.98 -3.52 -27.53
N ASP A 234 16.77 -3.62 -28.07
CA ASP A 234 16.45 -2.98 -29.34
C ASP A 234 16.15 -1.50 -29.11
N ALA A 235 17.08 -0.65 -29.54
CA ALA A 235 17.00 0.78 -29.30
C ALA A 235 15.82 1.45 -30.03
N GLN A 236 15.42 0.92 -31.22
CA GLN A 236 14.32 1.47 -31.99
C GLN A 236 12.97 1.17 -31.33
N ALA A 237 12.77 -0.05 -30.86
CA ALA A 237 11.58 -0.43 -30.11
C ALA A 237 11.47 0.34 -28.79
N LEU A 238 12.57 0.45 -28.03
CA LEU A 238 12.62 1.22 -26.80
C LEU A 238 12.26 2.70 -27.03
N GLU A 239 12.84 3.33 -28.04
CA GLU A 239 12.53 4.72 -28.39
C GLU A 239 11.06 4.89 -28.78
N ALA A 240 10.50 3.94 -29.55
CA ALA A 240 9.09 3.96 -29.93
C ALA A 240 8.16 3.87 -28.70
N MET A 241 8.47 3.00 -27.74
CA MET A 241 7.73 2.87 -26.49
C MET A 241 7.78 4.16 -25.65
N MET A 242 8.96 4.79 -25.56
CA MET A 242 9.18 6.02 -24.79
C MET A 242 8.54 7.28 -25.40
N ARG A 243 8.04 7.22 -26.64
CA ARG A 243 7.28 8.30 -27.28
C ARG A 243 5.82 8.40 -26.81
N ASP A 244 5.35 7.46 -25.99
CA ASP A 244 3.97 7.51 -25.50
C ASP A 244 3.69 8.84 -24.77
N PRO A 245 2.56 9.51 -25.11
CA PRO A 245 2.17 10.79 -24.50
C PRO A 245 2.05 10.74 -22.96
N TYR A 246 1.85 9.54 -22.40
CA TYR A 246 1.78 9.34 -20.95
C TYR A 246 2.99 9.94 -20.22
N PHE A 247 4.19 9.77 -20.76
CA PHE A 247 5.42 10.31 -20.14
C PHE A 247 5.47 11.82 -20.10
N GLY A 248 4.70 12.50 -20.97
CA GLY A 248 4.53 13.95 -21.00
C GLY A 248 3.56 14.50 -19.96
N ARG A 249 2.67 13.67 -19.39
CA ARG A 249 1.61 14.11 -18.46
C ARG A 249 2.19 14.63 -17.15
N PRO A 250 1.61 15.71 -16.56
CA PRO A 250 2.00 16.19 -15.23
C PRO A 250 1.57 15.19 -14.13
N ALA A 251 2.24 15.29 -12.96
CA ALA A 251 1.81 14.63 -11.73
C ALA A 251 0.69 15.47 -11.05
N PRO A 252 -0.24 14.85 -10.28
CA PRO A 252 -0.39 13.41 -10.15
C PRO A 252 -0.98 12.77 -11.40
N LYS A 253 -0.58 11.53 -11.71
CA LYS A 253 -1.09 10.76 -12.84
C LYS A 253 -1.14 9.28 -12.49
N SER A 254 -2.21 8.62 -12.91
CA SER A 254 -2.41 7.19 -12.77
C SER A 254 -2.32 6.46 -14.11
N LEU A 255 -2.08 5.16 -14.06
CA LEU A 255 -1.90 4.29 -15.21
C LEU A 255 -2.73 3.02 -15.08
N ASP A 256 -3.52 2.71 -16.09
CA ASP A 256 -4.12 1.39 -16.23
C ASP A 256 -3.03 0.36 -16.56
N ARG A 257 -3.09 -0.84 -15.97
CA ARG A 257 -2.12 -1.92 -16.20
C ARG A 257 -1.95 -2.25 -17.69
N ASN A 258 -3.05 -2.18 -18.45
CA ASN A 258 -3.07 -2.57 -19.87
C ASN A 258 -2.73 -1.42 -20.83
N HIS A 259 -2.48 -0.20 -20.29
CA HIS A 259 -2.16 0.95 -21.15
C HIS A 259 -1.02 0.67 -22.13
N PHE A 260 0.02 -0.01 -21.65
CA PHE A 260 1.19 -0.37 -22.46
C PHE A 260 1.12 -1.78 -23.06
N ALA A 261 -0.02 -2.46 -23.08
CA ALA A 261 -0.14 -3.82 -23.61
C ALA A 261 0.39 -3.92 -25.05
N ARG A 262 0.12 -2.90 -25.89
CA ARG A 262 0.62 -2.84 -27.29
C ARG A 262 2.12 -2.61 -27.41
N ALA A 263 2.81 -2.21 -26.36
CA ALA A 263 4.27 -2.10 -26.37
C ALA A 263 4.92 -3.47 -26.60
N ALA A 264 4.27 -4.55 -26.18
CA ALA A 264 4.73 -5.92 -26.44
C ALA A 264 4.76 -6.27 -27.93
N ASP A 265 3.92 -5.63 -28.77
CA ASP A 265 3.89 -5.85 -30.22
C ASP A 265 5.20 -5.38 -30.87
N LEU A 266 5.84 -4.36 -30.30
CA LEU A 266 7.12 -3.82 -30.80
C LEU A 266 8.31 -4.76 -30.61
N VAL A 267 8.18 -5.76 -29.75
CA VAL A 267 9.22 -6.77 -29.49
C VAL A 267 8.85 -8.15 -30.03
N GLU A 268 7.70 -8.30 -30.73
CA GLU A 268 7.20 -9.59 -31.19
C GLU A 268 8.16 -10.28 -32.15
N GLY A 269 8.84 -9.53 -33.01
CA GLY A 269 9.84 -10.04 -33.96
C GLY A 269 11.22 -10.32 -33.35
N LEU A 270 11.46 -10.01 -32.11
CA LEU A 270 12.74 -10.22 -31.42
C LEU A 270 12.84 -11.63 -30.83
N SER A 271 14.06 -12.05 -30.52
CA SER A 271 14.26 -13.24 -29.68
C SER A 271 13.64 -13.04 -28.31
N ASP A 272 13.35 -14.13 -27.57
CA ASP A 272 12.79 -14.03 -26.22
C ASP A 272 13.70 -13.23 -25.28
N ALA A 273 15.03 -13.43 -25.41
CA ALA A 273 16.03 -12.71 -24.61
C ALA A 273 16.08 -11.20 -24.97
N ASP A 274 16.09 -10.87 -26.28
CA ASP A 274 16.14 -9.46 -26.71
C ASP A 274 14.82 -8.74 -26.39
N GLY A 275 13.68 -9.42 -26.54
CA GLY A 275 12.37 -8.91 -26.14
C GLY A 275 12.33 -8.61 -24.63
N ALA A 276 12.73 -9.57 -23.79
CA ALA A 276 12.80 -9.38 -22.34
C ALA A 276 13.79 -8.25 -21.94
N ALA A 277 14.95 -8.18 -22.62
CA ALA A 277 15.94 -7.14 -22.40
C ALA A 277 15.40 -5.74 -22.74
N THR A 278 14.64 -5.62 -23.83
CA THR A 278 14.04 -4.37 -24.30
C THR A 278 12.91 -3.90 -23.41
N LEU A 279 12.02 -4.82 -22.98
CA LEU A 279 10.94 -4.50 -22.02
C LEU A 279 11.50 -4.13 -20.64
N SER A 280 12.57 -4.80 -20.20
CA SER A 280 13.25 -4.43 -18.93
C SER A 280 13.89 -3.04 -19.04
N ALA A 281 14.51 -2.71 -20.17
CA ALA A 281 15.03 -1.36 -20.40
C ALA A 281 13.90 -0.32 -20.43
N PHE A 282 12.75 -0.66 -21.01
CA PHE A 282 11.58 0.22 -21.00
C PHE A 282 11.07 0.50 -19.58
N THR A 283 10.99 -0.51 -18.70
CA THR A 283 10.67 -0.33 -17.27
C THR A 283 11.64 0.64 -16.59
N VAL A 284 12.94 0.50 -16.84
CA VAL A 284 13.98 1.37 -16.27
C VAL A 284 13.86 2.81 -16.78
N GLU A 285 13.72 3.02 -18.09
CA GLU A 285 13.60 4.36 -18.69
C GLU A 285 12.30 5.05 -18.30
N ALA A 286 11.17 4.33 -18.24
CA ALA A 286 9.90 4.83 -17.74
C ALA A 286 10.02 5.31 -16.29
N THR A 287 10.70 4.53 -15.45
CA THR A 287 10.98 4.91 -14.05
C THR A 287 11.90 6.13 -13.98
N ALA A 288 12.99 6.16 -14.74
CA ALA A 288 13.92 7.29 -14.76
C ALA A 288 13.26 8.60 -15.26
N ALA A 289 12.26 8.49 -16.14
CA ALA A 289 11.49 9.64 -16.60
C ALA A 289 10.75 10.39 -15.47
N ALA A 290 10.54 9.75 -14.31
CA ALA A 290 9.97 10.37 -13.11
C ALA A 290 10.80 11.57 -12.62
N LEU A 291 12.11 11.59 -12.86
CA LEU A 291 13.00 12.73 -12.51
C LEU A 291 12.54 14.06 -13.11
N ARG A 292 11.85 14.04 -14.25
CA ARG A 292 11.33 15.26 -14.90
C ARG A 292 10.10 15.85 -14.20
N ARG A 293 9.55 15.15 -13.19
CA ARG A 293 8.28 15.48 -12.53
C ARG A 293 8.44 15.85 -11.06
N VAL A 294 9.68 15.92 -10.59
CA VAL A 294 10.00 16.28 -9.20
C VAL A 294 10.86 17.54 -9.16
N PRO A 295 10.74 18.37 -8.11
CA PRO A 295 11.43 19.65 -8.02
C PRO A 295 12.96 19.55 -7.98
N GLU A 296 13.49 18.52 -7.31
CA GLU A 296 14.92 18.28 -7.12
C GLU A 296 15.20 16.77 -7.30
N ALA A 297 16.33 16.44 -7.92
CA ALA A 297 16.72 15.06 -8.12
C ALA A 297 16.93 14.33 -6.78
N PRO A 298 16.28 13.17 -6.56
CA PRO A 298 16.49 12.38 -5.35
C PRO A 298 17.93 11.87 -5.26
N ARG A 299 18.50 11.88 -4.06
CA ARG A 299 19.85 11.39 -3.80
C ARG A 299 19.90 9.90 -3.54
N ARG A 300 18.74 9.29 -3.26
CA ARG A 300 18.57 7.87 -2.94
C ARG A 300 17.22 7.39 -3.43
N TRP A 301 17.16 6.15 -3.90
CA TRP A 301 15.92 5.47 -4.24
C TRP A 301 15.78 4.21 -3.40
N LEU A 302 14.61 4.04 -2.79
CA LEU A 302 14.21 2.84 -2.07
C LEU A 302 13.16 2.11 -2.89
N VAL A 303 13.37 0.83 -3.17
CA VAL A 303 12.51 0.05 -4.05
C VAL A 303 11.74 -1.00 -3.26
N GLY A 304 10.42 -0.96 -3.35
CA GLY A 304 9.47 -1.96 -2.89
C GLY A 304 8.84 -2.73 -4.05
N GLY A 305 7.84 -3.54 -3.73
CA GLY A 305 7.16 -4.40 -4.70
C GLY A 305 8.02 -5.56 -5.21
N GLY A 306 7.43 -6.44 -6.02
CA GLY A 306 8.09 -7.66 -6.52
C GLY A 306 9.35 -7.40 -7.33
N GLY A 307 9.38 -6.29 -8.09
CA GLY A 307 10.51 -5.91 -8.96
C GLY A 307 11.83 -5.66 -8.21
N ARG A 308 11.79 -5.34 -6.90
CA ARG A 308 12.99 -5.20 -6.07
C ARG A 308 13.83 -6.48 -5.99
N ARG A 309 13.22 -7.63 -6.25
CA ARG A 309 13.89 -8.94 -6.29
C ARG A 309 14.60 -9.20 -7.60
N ASN A 310 14.27 -8.44 -8.67
CA ASN A 310 14.94 -8.55 -9.95
C ASN A 310 16.27 -7.78 -9.94
N ARG A 311 17.37 -8.48 -9.76
CA ARG A 311 18.71 -7.91 -9.64
C ARG A 311 19.13 -7.09 -10.85
N LEU A 312 18.73 -7.52 -12.04
CA LEU A 312 19.06 -6.81 -13.29
C LEU A 312 18.35 -5.46 -13.36
N LEU A 313 17.05 -5.40 -13.02
CA LEU A 313 16.31 -4.15 -12.98
C LEU A 313 16.90 -3.18 -11.95
N MET A 314 17.20 -3.66 -10.74
CA MET A 314 17.83 -2.86 -9.68
C MET A 314 19.16 -2.28 -10.11
N HIS A 315 20.02 -3.11 -10.70
CA HIS A 315 21.32 -2.68 -11.20
C HIS A 315 21.21 -1.64 -12.31
N ARG A 316 20.43 -1.94 -13.36
CA ARG A 316 20.21 -1.04 -14.49
C ARG A 316 19.60 0.31 -14.05
N LEU A 317 18.69 0.30 -13.08
CA LEU A 317 18.13 1.54 -12.56
C LEU A 317 19.22 2.36 -11.84
N GLY A 318 20.06 1.72 -11.03
CA GLY A 318 21.19 2.39 -10.36
C GLY A 318 22.16 3.04 -11.34
N GLU A 319 22.57 2.30 -12.38
CA GLU A 319 23.42 2.83 -13.46
C GLU A 319 22.76 4.00 -14.18
N ARG A 320 21.47 3.86 -14.52
CA ARG A 320 20.71 4.88 -15.26
C ARG A 320 20.53 6.18 -14.47
N LEU A 321 20.34 6.08 -13.16
CA LEU A 321 20.13 7.23 -12.29
C LEU A 321 21.44 7.85 -11.76
N GLY A 322 22.51 7.07 -11.70
CA GLY A 322 23.80 7.51 -11.12
C GLY A 322 23.73 7.78 -9.62
N VAL A 323 22.73 7.22 -8.92
CA VAL A 323 22.54 7.36 -7.48
C VAL A 323 22.28 6.00 -6.83
N ARG A 324 22.27 5.98 -5.50
CA ARG A 324 22.03 4.77 -4.72
C ARG A 324 20.59 4.28 -4.88
N VAL A 325 20.43 3.05 -5.37
CA VAL A 325 19.16 2.34 -5.52
C VAL A 325 19.21 1.09 -4.68
N GLU A 326 18.31 0.96 -3.72
CA GLU A 326 18.33 -0.09 -2.71
C GLU A 326 16.93 -0.64 -2.46
N PRO A 327 16.79 -1.90 -2.07
CA PRO A 327 15.51 -2.41 -1.61
C PRO A 327 15.12 -1.79 -0.26
N VAL A 328 13.83 -1.71 0.03
CA VAL A 328 13.32 -1.15 1.29
C VAL A 328 13.79 -1.91 2.54
N GLU A 329 14.22 -3.14 2.38
CA GLU A 329 14.86 -3.95 3.42
C GLU A 329 16.16 -3.32 3.94
N SER A 330 16.84 -2.50 3.13
CA SER A 330 18.05 -1.78 3.55
C SER A 330 17.82 -0.77 4.66
N ILE A 331 16.57 -0.40 4.89
CA ILE A 331 16.15 0.50 5.98
C ILE A 331 15.26 -0.21 7.02
N GLY A 332 15.23 -1.54 7.00
CA GLY A 332 14.53 -2.37 7.99
C GLY A 332 13.05 -2.62 7.73
N PHE A 333 12.54 -2.33 6.52
CA PHE A 333 11.18 -2.65 6.14
C PHE A 333 11.11 -3.91 5.26
N ASP A 334 10.05 -4.68 5.44
CA ASP A 334 9.74 -5.82 4.59
C ASP A 334 8.87 -5.34 3.41
N GLY A 335 9.41 -5.41 2.21
CA GLY A 335 8.74 -4.94 1.00
C GLY A 335 7.44 -5.68 0.66
N ASP A 336 7.22 -6.86 1.19
CA ASP A 336 5.97 -7.62 1.02
C ASP A 336 4.90 -7.21 2.04
N ALA A 337 5.31 -6.60 3.16
CA ALA A 337 4.41 -6.20 4.23
C ALA A 337 3.95 -4.72 4.14
N ILE A 338 4.60 -3.91 3.30
CA ILE A 338 4.39 -2.43 3.26
C ILE A 338 2.93 -2.06 3.06
N GLU A 339 2.19 -2.76 2.18
CA GLU A 339 0.79 -2.41 1.91
C GLU A 339 -0.10 -2.67 3.13
N ALA A 340 0.05 -3.80 3.79
CA ALA A 340 -0.70 -4.09 5.02
C ALA A 340 -0.29 -3.12 6.15
N GLN A 341 1.01 -2.88 6.35
CA GLN A 341 1.51 -1.89 7.31
C GLN A 341 0.95 -0.50 7.04
N CYS A 342 0.83 -0.11 5.77
CA CYS A 342 0.23 1.15 5.37
C CYS A 342 -1.21 1.27 5.89
N PHE A 343 -2.06 0.24 5.75
CA PHE A 343 -3.45 0.33 6.22
C PHE A 343 -3.55 0.35 7.74
N ALA A 344 -2.64 -0.27 8.48
CA ALA A 344 -2.53 -0.07 9.93
C ALA A 344 -2.26 1.41 10.27
N TYR A 345 -1.29 2.00 9.60
CA TYR A 345 -0.91 3.41 9.78
C TYR A 345 -2.03 4.37 9.39
N LEU A 346 -2.68 4.15 8.24
CA LEU A 346 -3.82 4.94 7.79
C LEU A 346 -5.00 4.87 8.77
N GLY A 347 -5.24 3.69 9.37
CA GLY A 347 -6.23 3.53 10.44
C GLY A 347 -5.96 4.43 11.64
N LEU A 348 -4.70 4.50 12.11
CA LEU A 348 -4.30 5.40 13.19
C LEU A 348 -4.48 6.87 12.82
N ARG A 349 -4.06 7.27 11.62
CA ARG A 349 -4.24 8.64 11.11
C ARG A 349 -5.72 9.02 11.00
N SER A 350 -6.53 8.11 10.44
CA SER A 350 -7.98 8.31 10.34
C SER A 350 -8.62 8.58 11.70
N ARG A 351 -8.28 7.76 12.71
CA ARG A 351 -8.76 7.95 14.08
C ARG A 351 -8.33 9.28 14.71
N GLN A 352 -7.17 9.81 14.29
CA GLN A 352 -6.65 11.10 14.73
C GLN A 352 -7.20 12.28 13.93
N GLY A 353 -8.00 12.06 12.87
CA GLY A 353 -8.45 13.10 11.95
C GLY A 353 -7.32 13.69 11.10
N ALA A 354 -6.20 12.98 10.97
CA ALA A 354 -5.08 13.41 10.15
C ALA A 354 -5.31 13.12 8.67
N PRO A 355 -4.78 13.93 7.73
CA PRO A 355 -4.94 13.71 6.30
C PRO A 355 -4.32 12.40 5.83
N LEU A 356 -5.03 11.71 4.93
CA LEU A 356 -4.58 10.48 4.27
C LEU A 356 -4.12 10.73 2.83
N SER A 357 -4.57 11.83 2.21
CA SER A 357 -4.22 12.20 0.83
C SER A 357 -4.07 13.70 0.65
N PHE A 358 -3.39 14.08 -0.43
CA PHE A 358 -3.01 15.45 -0.73
C PHE A 358 -3.22 15.76 -2.22
N PRO A 359 -3.30 17.06 -2.61
CA PRO A 359 -3.38 17.45 -4.03
C PRO A 359 -2.26 16.86 -4.89
N THR A 360 -1.08 16.65 -4.32
CA THR A 360 0.11 16.13 -4.99
C THR A 360 0.20 14.59 -5.01
N THR A 361 -0.77 13.88 -4.40
CA THR A 361 -0.81 12.42 -4.38
C THR A 361 -2.00 11.86 -5.13
N THR A 362 -3.22 12.25 -4.79
CA THR A 362 -4.46 11.75 -5.40
C THR A 362 -5.18 12.80 -6.24
N GLY A 363 -4.70 14.04 -6.26
CA GLY A 363 -5.35 15.13 -7.00
C GLY A 363 -6.55 15.74 -6.30
N VAL A 364 -6.79 15.47 -5.03
CA VAL A 364 -7.83 16.15 -4.23
C VAL A 364 -7.56 17.66 -4.13
N PRO A 365 -8.61 18.50 -3.99
CA PRO A 365 -8.43 19.95 -3.98
C PRO A 365 -7.68 20.47 -2.73
N GLN A 366 -7.69 19.73 -1.64
CA GLN A 366 -7.02 20.03 -0.36
C GLN A 366 -6.68 18.73 0.37
N PRO A 367 -5.83 18.75 1.41
CA PRO A 367 -5.56 17.58 2.23
C PRO A 367 -6.85 16.96 2.76
N MET A 368 -7.06 15.66 2.51
CA MET A 368 -8.29 14.95 2.85
C MET A 368 -8.06 13.92 3.94
N THR A 369 -8.95 13.91 4.91
CA THR A 369 -9.13 12.79 5.82
C THR A 369 -9.94 11.69 5.12
N GLY A 370 -9.95 10.49 5.69
CA GLY A 370 -10.71 9.36 5.16
C GLY A 370 -10.78 8.24 6.19
N GLY A 371 -11.39 7.14 5.80
CA GLY A 371 -11.65 6.02 6.69
C GLY A 371 -12.91 6.22 7.54
N ARG A 372 -13.65 5.14 7.72
CA ARG A 372 -14.82 5.07 8.58
C ARG A 372 -14.50 4.24 9.81
N TYR A 373 -14.64 4.83 10.98
CA TYR A 373 -14.34 4.22 12.27
C TYR A 373 -15.54 3.45 12.80
N TRP A 374 -15.29 2.21 13.26
CA TRP A 374 -16.25 1.31 13.86
C TRP A 374 -15.70 0.82 15.22
N PRO A 375 -16.32 1.25 16.35
CA PRO A 375 -15.86 0.85 17.68
C PRO A 375 -16.19 -0.61 17.95
N ALA A 376 -15.30 -1.30 18.65
CA ALA A 376 -15.59 -2.62 19.21
C ALA A 376 -16.78 -2.54 20.21
N PRO A 377 -17.61 -3.57 20.29
CA PRO A 377 -18.66 -3.63 21.30
C PRO A 377 -18.07 -3.51 22.71
N LYS A 378 -18.63 -2.63 23.51
CA LYS A 378 -18.22 -2.49 24.92
C LYS A 378 -18.51 -3.82 25.64
N LYS A 379 -17.53 -4.32 26.41
CA LYS A 379 -17.80 -5.44 27.33
C LYS A 379 -18.98 -5.03 28.23
N GLU A 380 -20.11 -5.73 28.16
CA GLU A 380 -21.18 -5.57 29.15
C GLU A 380 -20.55 -5.80 30.53
N ARG A 381 -20.61 -4.81 31.38
CA ARG A 381 -20.28 -5.02 32.79
C ARG A 381 -21.31 -6.00 33.32
N ALA A 382 -20.88 -7.19 33.71
CA ALA A 382 -21.75 -8.12 34.40
C ALA A 382 -22.48 -7.35 35.51
N PRO A 383 -23.82 -7.47 35.62
CA PRO A 383 -24.55 -6.78 36.66
C PRO A 383 -23.94 -7.22 38.00
N LEU A 384 -23.52 -6.22 38.79
CA LEU A 384 -23.04 -6.48 40.13
C LEU A 384 -24.09 -7.32 40.84
N ALA A 385 -23.76 -8.57 41.19
CA ALA A 385 -24.60 -9.43 41.96
C ALA A 385 -24.99 -8.66 43.23
N ARG A 386 -26.26 -8.31 43.33
CA ARG A 386 -26.77 -7.69 44.59
C ARG A 386 -26.56 -8.75 45.65
N GLY A 387 -25.60 -8.49 46.54
CA GLY A 387 -25.42 -9.33 47.72
C GLY A 387 -26.74 -9.47 48.49
N PRO A 388 -26.96 -10.59 49.22
CA PRO A 388 -28.19 -10.82 49.93
C PRO A 388 -28.45 -9.70 50.93
N VAL A 389 -29.60 -9.06 50.78
CA VAL A 389 -30.11 -8.08 51.74
C VAL A 389 -30.30 -8.82 53.08
N ARG A 390 -29.44 -8.59 54.07
CA ARG A 390 -29.69 -9.09 55.43
C ARG A 390 -30.92 -8.37 55.97
N SER A 391 -32.01 -9.15 56.15
CA SER A 391 -33.16 -8.69 56.88
C SER A 391 -32.78 -8.52 58.36
N VAL A 392 -32.77 -7.29 58.82
CA VAL A 392 -32.74 -6.99 60.27
C VAL A 392 -34.17 -7.15 60.80
N GLY A 393 -34.41 -8.19 61.56
CA GLY A 393 -35.68 -8.41 62.24
C GLY A 393 -35.83 -7.42 63.39
N PRO A 394 -37.05 -7.00 63.71
CA PRO A 394 -37.32 -6.10 64.85
C PRO A 394 -37.12 -6.81 66.18
N SER A 395 -36.43 -6.12 67.10
CA SER A 395 -36.36 -6.45 68.54
C SER A 395 -37.57 -5.96 69.31
#